data_b8af03066a593dae0bfad0fba379c53e
#
_entry.id   b8af03066a593dae0bfad0fba379c53e
#
_cell.length_a   1.000
_cell.length_b   1.000
_cell.length_c   1.000
_cell.angle_alpha   90.00
_cell.angle_beta   90.00
_cell.angle_gamma   90.00
#
_symmetry.space_group_name_H-M   'P 1'
#
loop_
_entity.id
_entity.type
_entity.pdbx_description
1 polymer ?
#
loop_
_entity_poly.entity_id
_entity_poly.type
_entity_poly.pdbx_seq_one_letter_code
_entity_poly.pdbx_strand_id
1 'polypeptide(L)'
;MFFSHSHFKHETNTQPFVLALSSDNELNEIRVRPFLAALLARGVIAGFQLADRKMHSMGWHKEFSFTHIWCHRNVSTEQFRFLRKHQNVPIIYDLDDLLTAVPDFVKNRPRVVARVRWCLNHAHAVTTSTELLRSHLLSDPARPGNVITLKNGHLSDGSSPRSIQKKIIWTSGDHPFVLRENPEFIDRLANIANQHDYEMICIGRLDPAMGLKFKRWRYIQRLDVHSYREFLQSFGGAIGLAPLPSGLSAHNQQFFDAKSDIKLLDYISNGMVPIHTSTPPYTQSELYVPELAAANTDELLRKLDLCIRDHSGWLERIDRTFHGNGALARRRYSALSQHLDGIFTPS
;
A
#
# COMPACT_ATOMS: atom_id res chain seq x y z
N MET A 1 -17.30 -20.08 -0.74
CA MET A 1 -17.44 -20.56 -2.12
C MET A 1 -16.30 -19.97 -2.92
N PHE A 2 -15.27 -20.75 -3.25
CA PHE A 2 -14.08 -20.25 -3.94
C PHE A 2 -14.30 -20.34 -5.44
N PHE A 3 -14.49 -19.21 -6.10
CA PHE A 3 -14.47 -19.17 -7.56
C PHE A 3 -13.03 -19.00 -8.03
N SER A 4 -12.41 -20.09 -8.47
CA SER A 4 -11.22 -20.04 -9.31
C SER A 4 -11.65 -19.61 -10.70
N HIS A 5 -11.37 -18.39 -11.11
CA HIS A 5 -11.55 -17.97 -12.50
C HIS A 5 -10.31 -18.38 -13.27
N SER A 6 -10.29 -19.61 -13.78
CA SER A 6 -9.38 -20.03 -14.84
C SER A 6 -10.06 -19.78 -16.18
N HIS A 7 -9.64 -18.73 -16.89
CA HIS A 7 -10.02 -18.56 -18.28
C HIS A 7 -8.96 -19.21 -19.17
N PHE A 8 -9.26 -20.40 -19.68
CA PHE A 8 -8.44 -21.06 -20.70
C PHE A 8 -8.96 -20.69 -22.09
N LYS A 9 -8.12 -20.05 -22.91
CA LYS A 9 -8.20 -20.13 -24.36
C LYS A 9 -7.05 -21.00 -24.86
N HIS A 10 -7.35 -22.17 -25.38
CA HIS A 10 -6.43 -23.01 -26.11
C HIS A 10 -6.27 -22.45 -27.53
N GLU A 11 -5.40 -21.51 -27.70
CA GLU A 11 -4.76 -21.16 -28.97
C GLU A 11 -3.28 -21.00 -28.67
N THR A 12 -2.43 -21.28 -29.65
CA THR A 12 -0.96 -21.08 -29.57
C THR A 12 -0.64 -19.60 -29.26
N ASN A 13 -0.95 -19.20 -28.06
CA ASN A 13 -0.83 -17.81 -27.61
C ASN A 13 0.61 -17.62 -27.13
N THR A 14 1.36 -16.81 -27.84
CA THR A 14 2.73 -16.39 -27.49
C THR A 14 2.75 -15.46 -26.27
N GLN A 15 1.58 -15.08 -25.75
CA GLN A 15 1.47 -14.18 -24.61
C GLN A 15 1.85 -14.86 -23.30
N PRO A 16 2.49 -14.13 -22.39
CA PRO A 16 2.92 -14.65 -21.10
C PRO A 16 1.78 -15.10 -20.18
N PHE A 17 1.98 -16.23 -19.46
CA PHE A 17 1.17 -16.63 -18.34
C PHE A 17 1.97 -16.46 -17.04
N VAL A 18 1.41 -15.76 -16.03
CA VAL A 18 2.11 -15.35 -14.83
C VAL A 18 1.69 -16.17 -13.61
N LEU A 19 2.66 -16.81 -12.94
CA LEU A 19 2.47 -17.37 -11.60
C LEU A 19 2.88 -16.35 -10.57
N ALA A 20 1.93 -15.86 -9.76
CA ALA A 20 2.18 -14.87 -8.73
C ALA A 20 2.32 -15.53 -7.35
N LEU A 21 3.49 -15.40 -6.72
CA LEU A 21 3.80 -15.91 -5.40
C LEU A 21 3.72 -14.79 -4.35
N SER A 22 2.93 -14.98 -3.32
CA SER A 22 2.90 -14.10 -2.16
C SER A 22 2.65 -14.89 -0.88
N SER A 23 3.24 -14.44 0.21
CA SER A 23 3.00 -15.00 1.54
C SER A 23 1.82 -14.35 2.26
N ASP A 24 1.32 -13.24 1.73
CA ASP A 24 0.26 -12.42 2.31
C ASP A 24 -0.85 -12.18 1.30
N ASN A 25 -2.02 -12.78 1.54
CA ASN A 25 -3.18 -12.69 0.64
C ASN A 25 -3.75 -11.27 0.55
N GLU A 26 -3.70 -10.49 1.63
CA GLU A 26 -4.25 -9.14 1.65
C GLU A 26 -3.46 -8.19 0.76
N LEU A 27 -2.12 -8.29 0.81
CA LEU A 27 -1.25 -7.48 -0.04
C LEU A 27 -1.36 -7.86 -1.52
N ASN A 28 -1.73 -9.11 -1.84
CA ASN A 28 -2.04 -9.51 -3.20
C ASN A 28 -3.15 -8.65 -3.82
N GLU A 29 -4.16 -8.29 -3.05
CA GLU A 29 -5.29 -7.49 -3.49
C GLU A 29 -4.94 -6.00 -3.70
N ILE A 30 -3.77 -5.58 -3.23
CA ILE A 30 -3.29 -4.20 -3.39
C ILE A 30 -2.19 -4.11 -4.45
N ARG A 31 -1.22 -5.03 -4.42
CA ARG A 31 0.01 -4.92 -5.22
C ARG A 31 0.11 -5.90 -6.39
N VAL A 32 -0.61 -7.01 -6.38
CA VAL A 32 -0.41 -8.09 -7.36
C VAL A 32 -1.62 -8.25 -8.27
N ARG A 33 -2.76 -8.68 -7.72
CA ARG A 33 -3.97 -8.96 -8.50
C ARG A 33 -4.43 -7.78 -9.37
N PRO A 34 -4.50 -6.53 -8.87
CA PRO A 34 -5.02 -5.43 -9.70
C PRO A 34 -4.12 -5.09 -10.89
N PHE A 35 -2.79 -5.20 -10.73
CA PHE A 35 -1.87 -4.99 -11.85
C PHE A 35 -1.96 -6.13 -12.86
N LEU A 36 -1.99 -7.38 -12.42
CA LEU A 36 -2.13 -8.53 -13.31
C LEU A 36 -3.48 -8.52 -14.02
N ALA A 37 -4.57 -8.14 -13.34
CA ALA A 37 -5.88 -7.96 -13.96
C ALA A 37 -5.88 -6.85 -15.03
N ALA A 38 -5.18 -5.74 -14.78
CA ALA A 38 -5.04 -4.66 -15.75
C ALA A 38 -4.20 -5.09 -16.97
N LEU A 39 -3.12 -5.85 -16.78
CA LEU A 39 -2.32 -6.41 -17.87
C LEU A 39 -3.13 -7.42 -18.70
N LEU A 40 -3.92 -8.27 -18.05
CA LEU A 40 -4.82 -9.22 -18.71
C LEU A 40 -5.89 -8.50 -19.55
N ALA A 41 -6.52 -7.46 -18.98
CA ALA A 41 -7.54 -6.66 -19.67
C ALA A 41 -6.98 -5.94 -20.91
N ARG A 42 -5.69 -5.58 -20.88
CA ARG A 42 -4.96 -4.97 -22.02
C ARG A 42 -4.40 -6.00 -23.02
N GLY A 43 -4.53 -7.27 -22.75
CA GLY A 43 -4.00 -8.34 -23.60
C GLY A 43 -2.46 -8.45 -23.58
N VAL A 44 -1.78 -7.92 -22.57
CA VAL A 44 -0.32 -8.04 -22.41
C VAL A 44 0.08 -9.43 -21.92
N ILE A 45 -0.76 -10.04 -21.08
CA ILE A 45 -0.61 -11.41 -20.58
C ILE A 45 -1.82 -12.24 -20.96
N ALA A 46 -1.63 -13.55 -21.19
CA ALA A 46 -2.71 -14.51 -21.51
C ALA A 46 -3.52 -14.89 -20.26
N GLY A 47 -2.90 -14.79 -19.07
CA GLY A 47 -3.54 -15.13 -17.82
C GLY A 47 -2.58 -15.06 -16.64
N PHE A 48 -3.13 -15.24 -15.45
CA PHE A 48 -2.33 -15.33 -14.24
C PHE A 48 -2.98 -16.22 -13.18
N GLN A 49 -2.14 -16.76 -12.31
CA GLN A 49 -2.55 -17.51 -11.14
C GLN A 49 -1.89 -16.97 -9.89
N LEU A 50 -2.69 -16.70 -8.86
CA LEU A 50 -2.18 -16.35 -7.55
C LEU A 50 -1.94 -17.62 -6.73
N ALA A 51 -0.74 -17.74 -6.19
CA ALA A 51 -0.35 -18.84 -5.31
C ALA A 51 0.10 -18.27 -3.98
N ASP A 52 -0.77 -18.29 -3.00
CA ASP A 52 -0.43 -17.98 -1.62
C ASP A 52 0.39 -19.13 -0.99
N ARG A 53 0.80 -18.93 0.26
CA ARG A 53 1.58 -19.93 0.99
C ARG A 53 0.86 -21.28 1.08
N LYS A 54 -0.45 -21.29 1.32
CA LYS A 54 -1.24 -22.51 1.48
C LYS A 54 -1.38 -23.24 0.15
N MET A 55 -1.77 -22.55 -0.89
CA MET A 55 -1.94 -23.09 -2.24
C MET A 55 -0.61 -23.66 -2.77
N HIS A 56 0.50 -22.93 -2.52
CA HIS A 56 1.82 -23.41 -2.91
C HIS A 56 2.19 -24.73 -2.21
N SER A 57 1.91 -24.86 -0.89
CA SER A 57 2.18 -26.10 -0.14
C SER A 57 1.37 -27.29 -0.63
N MET A 58 0.19 -27.08 -1.20
CA MET A 58 -0.66 -28.10 -1.80
C MET A 58 -0.17 -28.58 -3.18
N GLY A 59 0.84 -27.91 -3.76
CA GLY A 59 1.49 -28.30 -5.00
C GLY A 59 0.69 -28.06 -6.28
N TRP A 60 -0.48 -27.42 -6.20
CA TRP A 60 -1.36 -27.21 -7.35
C TRP A 60 -0.77 -26.33 -8.46
N HIS A 61 0.27 -25.51 -8.16
CA HIS A 61 1.05 -24.78 -9.16
C HIS A 61 1.71 -25.67 -10.21
N LYS A 62 1.82 -26.97 -9.95
CA LYS A 62 2.35 -27.95 -10.89
C LYS A 62 1.40 -28.27 -12.04
N GLU A 63 0.14 -27.90 -11.90
CA GLU A 63 -0.91 -28.15 -12.90
C GLU A 63 -0.95 -27.07 -13.99
N PHE A 64 -0.17 -26.00 -13.82
CA PHE A 64 -0.17 -24.87 -14.74
C PHE A 64 1.20 -24.65 -15.38
N SER A 65 1.23 -24.44 -16.68
CA SER A 65 2.38 -23.93 -17.40
C SER A 65 2.44 -22.40 -17.21
N PHE A 66 3.58 -21.89 -16.77
CA PHE A 66 3.80 -20.46 -16.62
C PHE A 66 5.11 -20.05 -17.30
N THR A 67 5.14 -18.82 -17.82
CA THR A 67 6.29 -18.24 -18.51
C THR A 67 7.02 -17.22 -17.66
N HIS A 68 6.33 -16.64 -16.64
CA HIS A 68 6.86 -15.64 -15.72
C HIS A 68 6.45 -15.95 -14.30
N ILE A 69 7.27 -15.54 -13.34
CA ILE A 69 6.96 -15.60 -11.91
C ILE A 69 6.92 -14.17 -11.37
N TRP A 70 5.79 -13.77 -10.77
CA TRP A 70 5.70 -12.53 -10.00
C TRP A 70 5.83 -12.86 -8.51
N CYS A 71 6.84 -12.35 -7.87
CA CYS A 71 7.14 -12.60 -6.47
C CYS A 71 7.01 -11.29 -5.67
N HIS A 72 6.14 -11.28 -4.64
CA HIS A 72 5.88 -10.09 -3.85
C HIS A 72 6.44 -10.21 -2.43
N ARG A 73 7.24 -9.23 -2.01
CA ARG A 73 7.82 -9.09 -0.66
C ARG A 73 8.59 -10.32 -0.17
N ASN A 74 8.42 -10.65 1.12
CA ASN A 74 9.06 -11.79 1.75
C ASN A 74 8.23 -13.06 1.54
N VAL A 75 8.75 -13.97 0.75
CA VAL A 75 8.12 -15.26 0.45
C VAL A 75 8.37 -16.31 1.54
N SER A 76 7.53 -17.32 1.61
CA SER A 76 7.68 -18.48 2.50
C SER A 76 8.96 -19.28 2.17
N THR A 77 9.33 -20.21 3.03
CA THR A 77 10.48 -21.09 2.77
C THR A 77 10.25 -21.98 1.57
N GLU A 78 9.04 -22.46 1.40
CA GLU A 78 8.60 -23.32 0.29
C GLU A 78 8.61 -22.57 -1.03
N GLN A 79 8.04 -21.36 -1.06
CA GLN A 79 8.06 -20.47 -2.21
C GLN A 79 9.50 -20.07 -2.59
N PHE A 80 10.36 -19.81 -1.60
CA PHE A 80 11.77 -19.51 -1.85
C PHE A 80 12.54 -20.69 -2.46
N ARG A 81 12.28 -21.94 -2.00
CA ARG A 81 12.84 -23.14 -2.63
C ARG A 81 12.33 -23.31 -4.06
N PHE A 82 11.06 -23.01 -4.30
CA PHE A 82 10.47 -23.03 -5.62
C PHE A 82 11.14 -22.03 -6.57
N LEU A 83 11.32 -20.76 -6.14
CA LEU A 83 12.04 -19.75 -6.93
C LEU A 83 13.45 -20.21 -7.32
N ARG A 84 14.20 -20.76 -6.36
CA ARG A 84 15.55 -21.29 -6.63
C ARG A 84 15.57 -22.43 -7.65
N LYS A 85 14.53 -23.24 -7.69
CA LYS A 85 14.40 -24.33 -8.67
C LYS A 85 14.02 -23.83 -10.07
N HIS A 86 13.36 -22.67 -10.15
CA HIS A 86 12.85 -22.10 -11.41
C HIS A 86 13.55 -20.79 -11.76
N GLN A 87 14.81 -20.62 -11.39
CA GLN A 87 15.59 -19.40 -11.65
C GLN A 87 15.86 -19.12 -13.14
N ASN A 88 15.61 -20.09 -14.02
CA ASN A 88 15.63 -19.95 -15.47
C ASN A 88 14.34 -19.32 -16.04
N VAL A 89 13.29 -19.19 -15.22
CA VAL A 89 12.06 -18.49 -15.61
C VAL A 89 12.21 -17.02 -15.20
N PRO A 90 11.86 -16.06 -16.06
CA PRO A 90 11.87 -14.64 -15.72
C PRO A 90 11.11 -14.35 -14.43
N ILE A 91 11.80 -13.78 -13.43
CA ILE A 91 11.24 -13.42 -12.13
C ILE A 91 11.04 -11.90 -12.08
N ILE A 92 9.81 -11.47 -11.80
CA ILE A 92 9.48 -10.10 -11.45
C ILE A 92 9.38 -10.03 -9.92
N TYR A 93 10.22 -9.23 -9.28
CA TYR A 93 10.24 -9.12 -7.83
C TYR A 93 9.68 -7.77 -7.39
N ASP A 94 8.52 -7.77 -6.73
CA ASP A 94 7.79 -6.58 -6.29
C ASP A 94 8.03 -6.28 -4.80
N LEU A 95 8.46 -5.06 -4.50
CA LEU A 95 8.71 -4.56 -3.15
C LEU A 95 7.96 -3.26 -2.90
N ASP A 96 7.24 -3.20 -1.79
CA ASP A 96 6.54 -2.00 -1.29
C ASP A 96 7.09 -1.51 0.06
N ASP A 97 8.01 -2.25 0.67
CA ASP A 97 8.74 -1.90 1.89
C ASP A 97 10.25 -2.16 1.72
N LEU A 98 11.09 -1.42 2.46
CA LEU A 98 12.56 -1.56 2.45
C LEU A 98 13.02 -2.82 3.22
N LEU A 99 12.82 -3.99 2.64
CA LEU A 99 13.14 -5.27 3.28
C LEU A 99 14.64 -5.62 3.27
N THR A 100 15.49 -4.81 2.67
CA THR A 100 16.97 -4.90 2.79
C THR A 100 17.47 -4.24 4.06
N ALA A 101 16.70 -3.29 4.63
CA ALA A 101 16.96 -2.63 5.91
C ALA A 101 15.78 -2.82 6.86
N VAL A 102 15.50 -4.09 7.22
CA VAL A 102 14.38 -4.47 8.08
C VAL A 102 14.57 -3.88 9.48
N PRO A 103 13.54 -3.24 10.07
CA PRO A 103 13.62 -2.65 11.40
C PRO A 103 13.97 -3.62 12.52
N ASP A 104 14.54 -3.11 13.61
CA ASP A 104 15.02 -3.90 14.76
C ASP A 104 13.93 -4.72 15.46
N PHE A 105 12.67 -4.27 15.36
CA PHE A 105 11.52 -4.97 15.97
C PHE A 105 11.01 -6.16 15.15
N VAL A 106 11.53 -6.38 13.92
CA VAL A 106 11.12 -7.52 13.07
C VAL A 106 11.94 -8.76 13.42
N LYS A 107 11.25 -9.86 13.70
CA LYS A 107 11.89 -11.15 13.99
C LYS A 107 12.55 -11.74 12.73
N ASN A 108 13.64 -12.51 12.93
CA ASN A 108 14.37 -13.23 11.87
C ASN A 108 14.94 -12.32 10.74
N ARG A 109 15.32 -11.08 11.05
CA ARG A 109 15.92 -10.11 10.11
C ARG A 109 16.95 -10.72 9.15
N PRO A 110 18.01 -11.43 9.61
CA PRO A 110 19.05 -11.92 8.70
C PRO A 110 18.48 -12.83 7.61
N ARG A 111 17.52 -13.68 7.95
CA ARG A 111 16.88 -14.59 7.00
C ARG A 111 15.99 -13.85 5.98
N VAL A 112 15.28 -12.82 6.42
CA VAL A 112 14.46 -11.98 5.53
C VAL A 112 15.37 -11.27 4.54
N VAL A 113 16.39 -10.56 5.03
CA VAL A 113 17.34 -9.81 4.20
C VAL A 113 18.05 -10.72 3.19
N ALA A 114 18.52 -11.91 3.62
CA ALA A 114 19.21 -12.85 2.73
C ALA A 114 18.28 -13.32 1.58
N ARG A 115 17.01 -13.61 1.85
CA ARG A 115 16.05 -13.99 0.80
C ARG A 115 15.73 -12.84 -0.15
N VAL A 116 15.52 -11.65 0.40
CA VAL A 116 15.26 -10.44 -0.39
C VAL A 116 16.44 -10.18 -1.34
N ARG A 117 17.67 -10.19 -0.83
CA ARG A 117 18.87 -10.00 -1.65
C ARG A 117 19.03 -11.08 -2.72
N TRP A 118 18.70 -12.34 -2.38
CA TRP A 118 18.70 -13.38 -3.39
C TRP A 118 17.70 -13.08 -4.51
N CYS A 119 16.46 -12.69 -4.16
CA CYS A 119 15.45 -12.30 -5.16
C CYS A 119 15.92 -11.11 -6.01
N LEU A 120 16.51 -10.08 -5.40
CA LEU A 120 17.07 -8.92 -6.11
C LEU A 120 18.13 -9.32 -7.12
N ASN A 121 19.05 -10.25 -6.76
CA ASN A 121 20.12 -10.73 -7.63
C ASN A 121 19.63 -11.59 -8.80
N HIS A 122 18.46 -12.24 -8.68
CA HIS A 122 17.95 -13.20 -9.67
C HIS A 122 16.71 -12.69 -10.39
N ALA A 123 16.19 -11.52 -10.01
CA ALA A 123 15.03 -10.94 -10.68
C ALA A 123 15.41 -10.41 -12.07
N HIS A 124 14.58 -10.74 -13.06
CA HIS A 124 14.62 -10.14 -14.39
C HIS A 124 14.24 -8.65 -14.33
N ALA A 125 13.25 -8.33 -13.51
CA ALA A 125 12.85 -6.97 -13.19
C ALA A 125 12.45 -6.86 -11.72
N VAL A 126 12.70 -5.69 -11.13
CA VAL A 126 12.26 -5.35 -9.78
C VAL A 126 11.29 -4.18 -9.86
N THR A 127 10.15 -4.28 -9.18
CA THR A 127 9.20 -3.18 -9.05
C THR A 127 9.18 -2.65 -7.62
N THR A 128 9.08 -1.33 -7.47
CA THR A 128 9.07 -0.64 -6.17
C THR A 128 7.89 0.31 -6.08
N SER A 129 7.37 0.53 -4.86
CA SER A 129 6.22 1.43 -4.68
C SER A 129 6.58 2.92 -4.71
N THR A 130 7.87 3.27 -4.52
CA THR A 130 8.35 4.67 -4.48
C THR A 130 9.72 4.82 -5.12
N GLU A 131 10.05 6.05 -5.56
CA GLU A 131 11.39 6.38 -6.07
C GLU A 131 12.46 6.29 -4.98
N LEU A 132 12.11 6.63 -3.73
CA LEU A 132 13.05 6.50 -2.61
C LEU A 132 13.42 5.03 -2.37
N LEU A 133 12.42 4.13 -2.36
CA LEU A 133 12.67 2.70 -2.26
C LEU A 133 13.52 2.19 -3.44
N ARG A 134 13.24 2.65 -4.66
CA ARG A 134 14.06 2.36 -5.84
C ARG A 134 15.52 2.78 -5.64
N SER A 135 15.75 4.00 -5.18
CA SER A 135 17.09 4.53 -4.92
C SER A 135 17.86 3.69 -3.89
N HIS A 136 17.19 3.27 -2.81
CA HIS A 136 17.78 2.37 -1.81
C HIS A 136 18.16 1.02 -2.40
N LEU A 137 17.31 0.42 -3.25
CA LEU A 137 17.64 -0.87 -3.88
C LEU A 137 18.78 -0.76 -4.88
N LEU A 138 18.86 0.31 -5.64
CA LEU A 138 19.98 0.56 -6.56
C LEU A 138 21.33 0.74 -5.83
N SER A 139 21.29 1.17 -4.58
CA SER A 139 22.45 1.31 -3.70
C SER A 139 22.75 0.04 -2.87
N ASP A 140 21.88 -0.98 -2.89
CA ASP A 140 22.12 -2.24 -2.17
C ASP A 140 23.22 -3.06 -2.85
N PRO A 141 24.06 -3.79 -2.09
CA PRO A 141 25.08 -4.68 -2.67
C PRO A 141 24.56 -5.70 -3.69
N ALA A 142 23.29 -6.09 -3.60
CA ALA A 142 22.63 -6.97 -4.58
C ALA A 142 22.50 -6.34 -5.98
N ARG A 143 22.48 -5.00 -6.10
CA ARG A 143 22.45 -4.23 -7.36
C ARG A 143 21.54 -4.82 -8.46
N PRO A 144 20.22 -4.85 -8.28
CA PRO A 144 19.31 -5.33 -9.32
C PRO A 144 19.46 -4.49 -10.59
N GLY A 145 19.50 -5.15 -11.76
CA GLY A 145 19.78 -4.47 -13.02
C GLY A 145 18.64 -3.59 -13.52
N ASN A 146 17.42 -4.09 -13.44
CA ASN A 146 16.20 -3.40 -13.94
C ASN A 146 15.25 -3.11 -12.79
N VAL A 147 15.21 -1.86 -12.33
CA VAL A 147 14.31 -1.43 -11.23
C VAL A 147 13.34 -0.36 -11.73
N ILE A 148 12.06 -0.65 -11.64
CA ILE A 148 10.95 0.19 -12.11
C ILE A 148 10.13 0.66 -10.92
N THR A 149 9.81 1.97 -10.85
CA THR A 149 8.85 2.47 -9.87
C THR A 149 7.45 2.21 -10.34
N LEU A 150 6.74 1.33 -9.63
CA LEU A 150 5.36 0.96 -9.81
C LEU A 150 4.56 1.41 -8.59
N LYS A 151 4.05 2.64 -8.60
CA LYS A 151 3.30 3.23 -7.49
C LYS A 151 2.04 2.42 -7.16
N ASN A 152 1.51 2.58 -5.94
CA ASN A 152 0.21 2.01 -5.59
C ASN A 152 -0.90 2.66 -6.41
N GLY A 153 -1.84 1.83 -6.85
CA GLY A 153 -3.02 2.26 -7.61
C GLY A 153 -4.29 2.22 -6.78
N HIS A 154 -5.37 2.74 -7.37
CA HIS A 154 -6.73 2.66 -6.82
C HIS A 154 -7.73 2.16 -7.88
N LEU A 155 -8.90 1.72 -7.39
CA LEU A 155 -10.01 1.23 -8.22
C LEU A 155 -11.18 2.21 -8.29
N SER A 156 -11.16 3.30 -7.47
CA SER A 156 -12.24 4.27 -7.44
C SER A 156 -12.44 4.92 -8.82
N ASP A 157 -13.67 5.11 -9.21
CA ASP A 157 -14.07 5.80 -10.44
C ASP A 157 -14.04 7.33 -10.31
N GLY A 158 -13.69 7.87 -9.13
CA GLY A 158 -13.60 9.30 -8.87
C GLY A 158 -14.96 9.95 -8.68
N SER A 159 -15.89 9.25 -8.06
CA SER A 159 -17.23 9.74 -7.78
C SER A 159 -17.26 11.07 -7.01
N SER A 160 -18.29 11.85 -7.31
CA SER A 160 -18.60 13.22 -6.93
C SER A 160 -18.35 13.63 -5.46
N PRO A 161 -18.22 14.95 -5.19
CA PRO A 161 -18.06 15.50 -3.86
C PRO A 161 -19.15 14.97 -2.91
N ARG A 162 -18.73 14.50 -1.76
CA ARG A 162 -19.64 13.90 -0.78
C ARG A 162 -19.97 14.91 0.31
N SER A 163 -21.14 14.76 0.92
CA SER A 163 -21.53 15.59 2.07
C SER A 163 -20.54 15.38 3.22
N ILE A 164 -20.32 16.45 4.00
CA ILE A 164 -19.48 16.41 5.19
C ILE A 164 -19.95 15.29 6.13
N GLN A 165 -19.02 14.43 6.52
CA GLN A 165 -19.20 13.48 7.58
C GLN A 165 -18.35 13.88 8.79
N LYS A 166 -18.98 14.13 9.94
CA LYS A 166 -18.27 14.43 11.19
C LYS A 166 -17.56 13.20 11.74
N LYS A 167 -16.54 12.73 11.00
CA LYS A 167 -15.75 11.54 11.31
C LYS A 167 -14.28 11.78 11.05
N ILE A 168 -13.46 11.25 11.95
CA ILE A 168 -12.00 11.18 11.82
C ILE A 168 -11.63 9.72 11.71
N ILE A 169 -10.93 9.34 10.65
CA ILE A 169 -10.56 7.96 10.37
C ILE A 169 -9.04 7.81 10.43
N TRP A 170 -8.57 6.91 11.25
CA TRP A 170 -7.16 6.58 11.38
C TRP A 170 -6.95 5.08 11.12
N THR A 171 -6.37 4.76 9.98
CA THR A 171 -6.09 3.38 9.59
C THR A 171 -4.59 3.14 9.59
N SER A 172 -4.08 2.27 10.45
CA SER A 172 -2.65 1.96 10.49
C SER A 172 -2.31 0.72 11.30
N GLY A 173 -1.26 0.00 10.87
CA GLY A 173 -0.53 -0.95 11.70
C GLY A 173 0.54 -0.27 12.57
N ASP A 174 0.82 1.02 12.35
CA ASP A 174 1.93 1.76 12.93
C ASP A 174 1.54 2.63 14.14
N HIS A 175 0.27 2.56 14.60
CA HIS A 175 -0.22 3.30 15.77
C HIS A 175 0.72 3.24 16.99
N PRO A 176 1.29 2.07 17.37
CA PRO A 176 2.15 2.01 18.55
C PRO A 176 3.41 2.86 18.44
N PHE A 177 3.94 3.09 17.23
CA PHE A 177 5.14 3.94 17.04
C PHE A 177 4.80 5.41 17.23
N VAL A 178 3.69 5.89 16.67
CA VAL A 178 3.20 7.26 16.83
C VAL A 178 2.93 7.57 18.31
N LEU A 179 2.31 6.62 19.03
CA LEU A 179 1.98 6.80 20.46
C LEU A 179 3.21 6.77 21.38
N ARG A 180 4.29 6.11 21.00
CA ARG A 180 5.57 6.16 21.73
C ARG A 180 6.23 7.53 21.64
N GLU A 181 6.14 8.19 20.50
CA GLU A 181 6.68 9.53 20.29
C GLU A 181 5.89 10.58 21.07
N ASN A 182 4.56 10.40 21.14
CA ASN A 182 3.68 11.34 21.84
C ASN A 182 2.61 10.56 22.65
N PRO A 183 2.89 10.24 23.92
CA PRO A 183 1.94 9.51 24.77
C PRO A 183 0.61 10.25 24.99
N GLU A 184 0.61 11.60 24.94
CA GLU A 184 -0.59 12.43 25.13
C GLU A 184 -1.41 12.59 23.84
N PHE A 185 -0.94 12.03 22.71
CA PHE A 185 -1.57 12.21 21.41
C PHE A 185 -3.06 11.82 21.42
N ILE A 186 -3.40 10.69 22.06
CA ILE A 186 -4.79 10.21 22.13
C ILE A 186 -5.66 11.16 22.97
N ASP A 187 -5.16 11.68 24.10
CA ASP A 187 -5.93 12.58 24.95
C ASP A 187 -6.26 13.88 24.21
N ARG A 188 -5.29 14.44 23.54
CA ARG A 188 -5.44 15.67 22.78
C ARG A 188 -6.33 15.46 21.54
N LEU A 189 -6.18 14.33 20.85
CA LEU A 189 -7.05 13.94 19.73
C LEU A 189 -8.52 13.78 20.19
N ALA A 190 -8.73 13.13 21.35
CA ALA A 190 -10.04 12.96 21.93
C ALA A 190 -10.67 14.31 22.33
N ASN A 191 -9.91 15.22 22.91
CA ASN A 191 -10.38 16.57 23.25
C ASN A 191 -10.88 17.31 21.99
N ILE A 192 -10.10 17.29 20.89
CA ILE A 192 -10.50 17.93 19.63
C ILE A 192 -11.77 17.25 19.06
N ALA A 193 -11.81 15.92 18.96
CA ALA A 193 -12.94 15.20 18.41
C ALA A 193 -14.21 15.46 19.24
N ASN A 194 -14.12 15.42 20.57
CA ASN A 194 -15.22 15.64 21.50
C ASN A 194 -15.76 17.08 21.48
N GLN A 195 -14.85 18.07 21.32
CA GLN A 195 -15.22 19.50 21.26
C GLN A 195 -16.07 19.80 20.02
N HIS A 196 -15.77 19.15 18.90
CA HIS A 196 -16.44 19.38 17.63
C HIS A 196 -17.51 18.34 17.28
N ASP A 197 -17.79 17.39 18.17
CA ASP A 197 -18.73 16.28 17.99
C ASP A 197 -18.40 15.38 16.79
N TYR A 198 -17.10 15.05 16.62
CA TYR A 198 -16.64 14.11 15.62
C TYR A 198 -16.57 12.69 16.20
N GLU A 199 -16.99 11.70 15.41
CA GLU A 199 -16.76 10.28 15.70
C GLU A 199 -15.32 9.92 15.31
N MET A 200 -14.58 9.31 16.25
CA MET A 200 -13.26 8.75 15.97
C MET A 200 -13.40 7.28 15.55
N ILE A 201 -12.83 6.94 14.40
CA ILE A 201 -12.83 5.57 13.87
C ILE A 201 -11.38 5.12 13.69
N CYS A 202 -11.00 4.07 14.40
CA CYS A 202 -9.68 3.46 14.28
C CYS A 202 -9.74 2.08 13.68
N ILE A 203 -8.86 1.82 12.69
CA ILE A 203 -8.66 0.49 12.11
C ILE A 203 -7.19 0.11 12.28
N GLY A 204 -6.91 -1.03 12.92
CA GLY A 204 -5.57 -1.56 13.08
C GLY A 204 -5.18 -1.88 14.51
N ARG A 205 -3.88 -1.81 14.82
CA ARG A 205 -3.32 -2.22 16.13
C ARG A 205 -3.34 -1.07 17.13
N LEU A 206 -4.45 -0.86 17.80
CA LEU A 206 -4.58 0.09 18.88
C LEU A 206 -5.17 -0.61 20.11
N ASP A 207 -4.85 -0.14 21.32
CA ASP A 207 -5.51 -0.60 22.54
C ASP A 207 -6.96 -0.06 22.56
N PRO A 208 -7.98 -0.95 22.55
CA PRO A 208 -9.38 -0.52 22.57
C PRO A 208 -9.74 0.36 23.77
N ALA A 209 -9.03 0.23 24.91
CA ALA A 209 -9.27 1.06 26.11
C ALA A 209 -9.05 2.56 25.84
N MET A 210 -8.23 2.91 24.85
CA MET A 210 -8.04 4.32 24.45
C MET A 210 -9.33 4.96 23.93
N GLY A 211 -10.28 4.15 23.46
CA GLY A 211 -11.59 4.61 22.99
C GLY A 211 -12.46 5.24 24.08
N LEU A 212 -12.21 4.91 25.36
CA LEU A 212 -12.95 5.46 26.49
C LEU A 212 -12.81 7.00 26.64
N LYS A 213 -11.82 7.60 25.99
CA LYS A 213 -11.59 9.06 26.00
C LYS A 213 -12.48 9.82 24.99
N PHE A 214 -13.07 9.12 24.03
CA PHE A 214 -13.91 9.71 22.99
C PHE A 214 -15.39 9.56 23.31
N LYS A 215 -16.19 10.61 23.08
CA LYS A 215 -17.65 10.56 23.19
C LYS A 215 -18.27 9.62 22.14
N ARG A 216 -17.68 9.60 20.94
CA ARG A 216 -18.11 8.75 19.81
C ARG A 216 -16.89 8.02 19.28
N TRP A 217 -16.90 6.70 19.43
CA TRP A 217 -15.76 5.85 19.11
C TRP A 217 -16.19 4.57 18.40
N ARG A 218 -15.39 4.21 17.38
CA ARG A 218 -15.47 2.89 16.74
C ARG A 218 -14.09 2.34 16.57
N TYR A 219 -13.91 1.09 16.98
CA TYR A 219 -12.65 0.37 16.79
C TYR A 219 -12.87 -0.89 15.98
N ILE A 220 -12.01 -1.10 14.98
CA ILE A 220 -12.00 -2.27 14.13
C ILE A 220 -10.56 -2.80 14.12
N GLN A 221 -10.36 -3.97 14.70
CA GLN A 221 -9.02 -4.55 14.82
C GLN A 221 -8.42 -4.89 13.46
N ARG A 222 -9.23 -5.42 12.54
CA ARG A 222 -8.81 -5.83 11.21
C ARG A 222 -10.00 -5.87 10.25
N LEU A 223 -9.76 -5.46 9.03
CA LEU A 223 -10.64 -5.71 7.87
C LEU A 223 -9.83 -6.42 6.80
N ASP A 224 -10.45 -7.32 6.05
CA ASP A 224 -9.88 -7.76 4.78
C ASP A 224 -9.90 -6.59 3.77
N VAL A 225 -9.13 -6.72 2.68
CA VAL A 225 -8.96 -5.60 1.75
C VAL A 225 -10.26 -5.18 1.06
N HIS A 226 -11.16 -6.10 0.75
CA HIS A 226 -12.44 -5.77 0.12
C HIS A 226 -13.32 -4.99 1.09
N SER A 227 -13.53 -5.53 2.29
CA SER A 227 -14.26 -4.86 3.37
C SER A 227 -13.63 -3.51 3.74
N TYR A 228 -12.30 -3.39 3.72
CA TYR A 228 -11.60 -2.14 3.97
C TYR A 228 -11.89 -1.09 2.87
N ARG A 229 -11.89 -1.48 1.60
CA ARG A 229 -12.20 -0.58 0.49
C ARG A 229 -13.65 -0.10 0.52
N GLU A 230 -14.61 -1.02 0.71
CA GLU A 230 -16.04 -0.69 0.86
C GLU A 230 -16.26 0.24 2.07
N PHE A 231 -15.58 -0.07 3.17
CA PHE A 231 -15.59 0.76 4.36
C PHE A 231 -15.13 2.19 4.06
N LEU A 232 -13.96 2.38 3.45
CA LEU A 232 -13.46 3.72 3.11
C LEU A 232 -14.40 4.45 2.15
N GLN A 233 -14.96 3.77 1.14
CA GLN A 233 -15.93 4.36 0.21
C GLN A 233 -17.16 4.90 0.93
N SER A 234 -17.60 4.28 2.04
CA SER A 234 -18.73 4.73 2.84
C SER A 234 -18.45 6.01 3.63
N PHE A 235 -17.19 6.45 3.74
CA PHE A 235 -16.74 7.60 4.51
C PHE A 235 -16.23 8.77 3.66
N GLY A 236 -16.60 8.85 2.41
CA GLY A 236 -16.36 10.07 1.63
C GLY A 236 -16.93 11.29 2.34
N GLY A 237 -16.15 12.37 2.40
CA GLY A 237 -16.51 13.56 3.19
C GLY A 237 -16.05 13.52 4.65
N ALA A 238 -15.29 12.52 5.10
CA ALA A 238 -14.63 12.45 6.40
C ALA A 238 -13.20 13.02 6.36
N ILE A 239 -12.54 13.08 7.52
CA ILE A 239 -11.12 13.43 7.63
C ILE A 239 -10.31 12.15 7.89
N GLY A 240 -9.27 11.93 7.08
CA GLY A 240 -8.32 10.82 7.24
C GLY A 240 -7.04 11.27 7.96
N LEU A 241 -6.63 10.56 9.00
CA LEU A 241 -5.35 10.79 9.67
C LEU A 241 -4.29 9.80 9.18
N ALA A 242 -3.15 10.32 8.74
CA ALA A 242 -2.01 9.56 8.25
C ALA A 242 -0.69 9.98 8.93
N PRO A 243 -0.56 9.89 10.26
CA PRO A 243 0.71 10.10 10.90
C PRO A 243 1.67 8.94 10.62
N LEU A 244 2.93 9.27 10.30
CA LEU A 244 4.06 8.34 10.33
C LEU A 244 5.02 8.77 11.42
N PRO A 245 5.72 7.83 12.07
CA PRO A 245 6.71 8.17 13.09
C PRO A 245 7.91 8.88 12.47
N SER A 246 8.50 9.80 13.23
CA SER A 246 9.63 10.65 12.81
C SER A 246 10.81 10.67 13.78
N GLY A 247 10.63 10.18 15.01
CA GLY A 247 11.64 10.20 16.07
C GLY A 247 12.39 8.88 16.28
N LEU A 248 12.44 8.02 15.28
CA LEU A 248 13.07 6.70 15.38
C LEU A 248 14.60 6.77 15.20
N SER A 249 15.31 5.67 15.55
CA SER A 249 16.70 5.53 15.16
C SER A 249 16.87 5.63 13.64
N ALA A 250 18.00 6.12 13.15
CA ALA A 250 18.25 6.30 11.71
C ALA A 250 17.96 5.04 10.89
N HIS A 251 18.32 3.84 11.42
CA HIS A 251 18.04 2.57 10.77
C HIS A 251 16.54 2.28 10.67
N ASN A 252 15.78 2.49 11.74
CA ASN A 252 14.34 2.26 11.72
C ASN A 252 13.61 3.34 10.91
N GLN A 253 14.08 4.59 10.98
CA GLN A 253 13.52 5.71 10.21
C GLN A 253 13.62 5.48 8.72
N GLN A 254 14.74 4.98 8.22
CA GLN A 254 14.94 4.65 6.81
C GLN A 254 13.85 3.72 6.26
N PHE A 255 13.39 2.75 7.06
CA PHE A 255 12.30 1.87 6.67
C PHE A 255 10.97 2.61 6.51
N PHE A 256 10.66 3.53 7.43
CA PHE A 256 9.42 4.32 7.36
C PHE A 256 9.48 5.37 6.26
N ASP A 257 10.64 5.95 6.01
CA ASP A 257 10.85 6.94 4.93
C ASP A 257 10.69 6.32 3.53
N ALA A 258 11.00 5.03 3.39
CA ALA A 258 10.84 4.30 2.14
C ALA A 258 9.43 3.74 1.91
N LYS A 259 8.48 3.92 2.84
CA LYS A 259 7.07 3.49 2.67
C LYS A 259 6.39 4.21 1.52
N SER A 260 5.26 3.69 1.10
CA SER A 260 4.42 4.31 0.07
C SER A 260 3.43 5.34 0.64
N ASP A 261 2.90 6.16 -0.24
CA ASP A 261 1.86 7.16 0.01
C ASP A 261 0.44 6.57 0.05
N ILE A 262 0.31 5.27 0.23
CA ILE A 262 -0.98 4.57 0.11
C ILE A 262 -2.09 5.17 0.96
N LYS A 263 -1.77 5.77 2.12
CA LYS A 263 -2.78 6.41 2.97
C LYS A 263 -3.33 7.69 2.35
N LEU A 264 -2.49 8.51 1.71
CA LEU A 264 -2.98 9.66 0.95
C LEU A 264 -3.86 9.22 -0.21
N LEU A 265 -3.43 8.19 -0.94
CA LEU A 265 -4.20 7.62 -2.04
C LEU A 265 -5.54 7.08 -1.56
N ASP A 266 -5.57 6.28 -0.48
CA ASP A 266 -6.78 5.72 0.11
C ASP A 266 -7.78 6.82 0.50
N TYR A 267 -7.32 7.88 1.18
CA TYR A 267 -8.20 8.94 1.64
C TYR A 267 -8.70 9.82 0.48
N ILE A 268 -7.79 10.32 -0.34
CA ILE A 268 -8.14 11.22 -1.44
C ILE A 268 -9.02 10.51 -2.46
N SER A 269 -8.70 9.28 -2.87
CA SER A 269 -9.50 8.54 -3.86
C SER A 269 -10.92 8.21 -3.38
N ASN A 270 -11.15 8.24 -2.06
CA ASN A 270 -12.47 8.07 -1.46
C ASN A 270 -13.13 9.41 -1.04
N GLY A 271 -12.60 10.55 -1.49
CA GLY A 271 -13.19 11.87 -1.22
C GLY A 271 -13.09 12.30 0.24
N MET A 272 -12.00 11.96 0.91
CA MET A 272 -11.69 12.35 2.28
C MET A 272 -10.60 13.42 2.31
N VAL A 273 -10.55 14.23 3.38
CA VAL A 273 -9.46 15.22 3.60
C VAL A 273 -8.31 14.55 4.35
N PRO A 274 -7.11 14.40 3.75
CA PRO A 274 -5.98 13.74 4.41
C PRO A 274 -5.21 14.73 5.28
N ILE A 275 -5.04 14.44 6.56
CA ILE A 275 -4.10 15.15 7.44
C ILE A 275 -2.95 14.19 7.75
N HIS A 276 -1.71 14.62 7.47
CA HIS A 276 -0.58 13.72 7.47
C HIS A 276 0.69 14.39 7.98
N THR A 277 1.71 13.59 8.31
CA THR A 277 3.05 14.09 8.64
C THR A 277 3.84 14.45 7.37
N SER A 278 4.75 15.43 7.47
CA SER A 278 5.70 15.82 6.40
C SER A 278 6.87 14.85 6.33
N THR A 279 6.58 13.58 6.01
CA THR A 279 7.57 12.52 5.86
C THR A 279 7.79 12.19 4.38
N PRO A 280 8.95 11.62 3.98
CA PRO A 280 9.27 11.36 2.58
C PRO A 280 8.19 10.61 1.79
N PRO A 281 7.49 9.58 2.33
CA PRO A 281 6.40 8.92 1.61
C PRO A 281 5.32 9.87 1.10
N TYR A 282 5.04 10.92 1.86
CA TYR A 282 3.99 11.88 1.53
C TYR A 282 4.53 13.08 0.76
N THR A 283 5.66 13.67 1.19
CA THR A 283 6.22 14.87 0.53
C THR A 283 6.68 14.62 -0.90
N GLN A 284 7.01 13.38 -1.26
CA GLN A 284 7.38 12.97 -2.63
C GLN A 284 6.18 12.50 -3.46
N SER A 285 4.97 12.52 -2.91
CA SER A 285 3.76 12.11 -3.61
C SER A 285 3.17 13.27 -4.42
N GLU A 286 2.66 12.99 -5.61
CA GLU A 286 1.81 13.92 -6.36
C GLU A 286 0.46 14.21 -5.68
N LEU A 287 0.14 13.47 -4.62
CA LEU A 287 -1.04 13.67 -3.78
C LEU A 287 -0.74 14.50 -2.53
N TYR A 288 0.46 15.05 -2.41
CA TYR A 288 0.87 15.85 -1.27
C TYR A 288 0.11 17.17 -1.17
N VAL A 289 -0.36 17.48 0.04
CA VAL A 289 -1.06 18.73 0.37
C VAL A 289 -0.26 19.45 1.45
N PRO A 290 0.60 20.42 1.10
CA PRO A 290 1.50 21.09 2.04
C PRO A 290 0.79 21.70 3.25
N GLU A 291 -0.39 22.29 3.05
CA GLU A 291 -1.17 22.94 4.09
C GLU A 291 -1.73 21.95 5.14
N LEU A 292 -1.93 20.68 4.75
CA LEU A 292 -2.41 19.60 5.62
C LEU A 292 -1.26 18.73 6.17
N ALA A 293 -0.02 18.99 5.73
CA ALA A 293 1.17 18.28 6.16
C ALA A 293 1.74 18.90 7.45
N ALA A 294 2.05 18.08 8.44
CA ALA A 294 2.52 18.47 9.74
C ALA A 294 3.96 17.98 10.00
N ALA A 295 4.82 18.83 10.57
CA ALA A 295 6.20 18.45 10.89
C ALA A 295 6.29 17.43 12.03
N ASN A 296 5.28 17.42 12.92
CA ASN A 296 5.21 16.51 14.07
C ASN A 296 3.75 16.28 14.49
N THR A 297 3.56 15.43 15.49
CA THR A 297 2.22 15.07 15.99
C THR A 297 1.46 16.23 16.61
N ASP A 298 2.15 17.20 17.23
CA ASP A 298 1.52 18.40 17.82
C ASP A 298 0.94 19.31 16.73
N GLU A 299 1.73 19.55 15.70
CA GLU A 299 1.26 20.30 14.54
C GLU A 299 0.14 19.57 13.81
N LEU A 300 0.20 18.24 13.73
CA LEU A 300 -0.85 17.42 13.11
C LEU A 300 -2.20 17.63 13.83
N LEU A 301 -2.22 17.62 15.15
CA LEU A 301 -3.43 17.90 15.93
C LEU A 301 -3.93 19.33 15.74
N ARG A 302 -3.03 20.32 15.69
CA ARG A 302 -3.39 21.72 15.38
C ARG A 302 -4.01 21.83 13.97
N LYS A 303 -3.43 21.18 12.97
CA LYS A 303 -3.99 21.17 11.60
C LYS A 303 -5.33 20.43 11.54
N LEU A 304 -5.52 19.37 12.31
CA LEU A 304 -6.80 18.70 12.45
C LEU A 304 -7.88 19.66 12.97
N ASP A 305 -7.61 20.41 14.05
CA ASP A 305 -8.58 21.39 14.59
C ASP A 305 -8.93 22.47 13.56
N LEU A 306 -7.93 23.01 12.85
CA LEU A 306 -8.16 23.99 11.79
C LEU A 306 -8.96 23.39 10.61
N CYS A 307 -8.65 22.16 10.21
CA CYS A 307 -9.38 21.47 9.16
C CYS A 307 -10.86 21.24 9.54
N ILE A 308 -11.14 20.87 10.77
CA ILE A 308 -12.51 20.67 11.27
C ILE A 308 -13.32 21.97 11.17
N ARG A 309 -12.71 23.13 11.50
CA ARG A 309 -13.38 24.45 11.44
C ARG A 309 -13.75 24.88 10.03
N ASP A 310 -13.00 24.44 9.03
CA ASP A 310 -13.24 24.72 7.60
C ASP A 310 -13.35 23.42 6.79
N HIS A 311 -14.09 22.42 7.28
CA HIS A 311 -14.13 21.09 6.67
C HIS A 311 -14.69 21.12 5.25
N SER A 312 -15.72 21.92 4.99
CA SER A 312 -16.32 22.06 3.65
C SER A 312 -15.33 22.67 2.64
N GLY A 313 -14.63 23.73 3.05
CA GLY A 313 -13.63 24.38 2.17
C GLY A 313 -12.48 23.40 1.82
N TRP A 314 -12.07 22.58 2.76
CA TRP A 314 -11.05 21.56 2.48
C TRP A 314 -11.53 20.45 1.56
N LEU A 315 -12.76 19.97 1.72
CA LEU A 315 -13.34 18.97 0.82
C LEU A 315 -13.40 19.48 -0.62
N GLU A 316 -13.90 20.70 -0.83
CA GLU A 316 -13.94 21.33 -2.16
C GLU A 316 -12.55 21.50 -2.76
N ARG A 317 -11.56 21.88 -1.95
CA ARG A 317 -10.18 22.05 -2.39
C ARG A 317 -9.56 20.72 -2.82
N ILE A 318 -9.71 19.66 -2.02
CA ILE A 318 -9.22 18.30 -2.33
C ILE A 318 -9.87 17.79 -3.61
N ASP A 319 -11.19 17.92 -3.74
CA ASP A 319 -11.91 17.50 -4.93
C ASP A 319 -11.39 18.20 -6.19
N ARG A 320 -11.32 19.54 -6.17
CA ARG A 320 -10.81 20.34 -7.28
C ARG A 320 -9.36 19.99 -7.64
N THR A 321 -8.52 19.79 -6.63
CA THR A 321 -7.08 19.54 -6.84
C THR A 321 -6.81 18.17 -7.43
N PHE A 322 -7.49 17.11 -6.99
CA PHE A 322 -7.12 15.75 -7.34
C PHE A 322 -8.09 15.03 -8.26
N HIS A 323 -9.38 15.31 -8.14
CA HIS A 323 -10.38 14.73 -9.03
C HIS A 323 -10.51 15.55 -10.32
N GLY A 324 -10.49 16.89 -10.22
CA GLY A 324 -10.64 17.78 -11.37
C GLY A 324 -9.46 17.81 -12.33
N ASN A 325 -8.22 17.61 -11.86
CA ASN A 325 -6.99 17.74 -12.69
C ASN A 325 -6.41 16.41 -13.19
N GLY A 326 -7.10 15.29 -12.95
CA GLY A 326 -6.70 13.98 -13.45
C GLY A 326 -5.52 13.33 -12.68
N ALA A 327 -5.08 13.89 -11.54
CA ALA A 327 -4.00 13.30 -10.74
C ALA A 327 -4.36 11.88 -10.29
N LEU A 328 -5.58 11.66 -9.83
CA LEU A 328 -6.07 10.33 -9.49
C LEU A 328 -6.21 9.42 -10.71
N ALA A 329 -6.58 9.93 -11.88
CA ALA A 329 -6.68 9.08 -13.07
C ALA A 329 -5.35 8.42 -13.43
N ARG A 330 -4.21 9.11 -13.23
CA ARG A 330 -2.86 8.57 -13.43
C ARG A 330 -2.48 7.50 -12.41
N ARG A 331 -3.19 7.43 -11.28
CA ARG A 331 -2.99 6.43 -10.22
C ARG A 331 -3.94 5.23 -10.34
N ARG A 332 -4.73 5.12 -11.40
CA ARG A 332 -5.51 3.90 -11.69
C ARG A 332 -4.57 2.76 -12.10
N TYR A 333 -4.88 1.56 -11.66
CA TYR A 333 -4.09 0.38 -12.02
C TYR A 333 -3.96 0.19 -13.54
N SER A 334 -5.00 0.51 -14.31
CA SER A 334 -4.97 0.47 -15.78
C SER A 334 -3.92 1.41 -16.38
N ALA A 335 -3.76 2.62 -15.84
CA ALA A 335 -2.73 3.56 -16.28
C ALA A 335 -1.33 3.12 -15.83
N LEU A 336 -1.18 2.74 -14.55
CA LEU A 336 0.11 2.34 -13.98
C LEU A 336 0.63 1.04 -14.60
N SER A 337 -0.24 0.12 -15.02
CA SER A 337 0.19 -1.15 -15.65
C SER A 337 0.95 -0.95 -16.97
N GLN A 338 0.87 0.22 -17.61
CA GLN A 338 1.64 0.54 -18.82
C GLN A 338 3.16 0.54 -18.56
N HIS A 339 3.58 0.86 -17.33
CA HIS A 339 5.01 0.80 -16.95
C HIS A 339 5.59 -0.62 -16.95
N LEU A 340 4.74 -1.64 -17.07
CA LEU A 340 5.12 -3.05 -17.05
C LEU A 340 5.23 -3.67 -18.45
N ASP A 341 4.82 -2.98 -19.51
CA ASP A 341 4.75 -3.53 -20.87
C ASP A 341 6.08 -4.11 -21.31
N GLY A 342 7.18 -3.37 -21.10
CA GLY A 342 8.52 -3.83 -21.47
C GLY A 342 9.05 -5.05 -20.69
N ILE A 343 8.39 -5.46 -19.62
CA ILE A 343 8.78 -6.66 -18.85
C ILE A 343 8.24 -7.93 -19.52
N PHE A 344 7.09 -7.85 -20.15
CA PHE A 344 6.36 -8.98 -20.72
C PHE A 344 6.50 -9.11 -22.24
N THR A 345 7.13 -8.14 -22.92
CA THR A 345 7.44 -8.27 -24.34
C THR A 345 8.61 -9.25 -24.54
N PRO A 346 8.51 -10.20 -25.49
CA PRO A 346 9.65 -11.03 -25.87
C PRO A 346 10.81 -10.14 -26.35
N SER A 347 12.00 -10.35 -25.79
CA SER A 347 13.25 -9.75 -26.28
C SER A 347 13.65 -10.32 -27.62
#